data_170e9ac6c248e918e9555819263ac3a7
#
_entry.id   170e9ac6c248e918e9555819263ac3a7
#
_cell.length_a   1.000
_cell.length_b   1.000
_cell.length_c   1.000
_cell.angle_alpha   90.00
_cell.angle_beta   90.00
_cell.angle_gamma   90.00
#
_symmetry.space_group_name_H-M   'P 1'
#
loop_
_entity.id
_entity.type
_entity.pdbx_description
1 polymer ?
#
loop_
_entity_poly.entity_id
_entity_poly.type
_entity_poly.pdbx_seq_one_letter_code
_entity_poly.pdbx_strand_id
1 'polypeptide(L)'
;MKYHQIDRNLFIKNRSKFAALMKPNGVAVFNSNDIYPVSADSTLPFAQHRDIYYLSGVDQEESILLLFPDAPYEHLKEILFLRETNEHIAVWEGEKLTKERAFEVSGIKTVIWLQDFHKTLKEIMAYADTMYINTNEHYRASVETETREARFIKWWKETYPAHKVEKSNPILQRLRSIKESEEIDLIQHACNITEKGIRRLLSFVKPNVMEYEVEAELAHEFLRNRSKGFAYTPIIASGNNANVLHYIENNQQCKAGDLLLLDVGAEYANYSSDLTRTIPVSGRYTDRQKAVYNAVLNVKNEATKMLVPGTLWKQYHVEVGKIMTSELLGLGLIDKADVQNENPDWPAYKKYFMHGTSHHLGLDTHDYGLLHEPMQSNMVFTVEPGIYIPAEGFGIRLEDDVVIQEKGEPFNLMRNIPIEVDEIESLMNS
;
A
#
# COMPACT_ATOMS: atom_id res chain seq x y z
N MET A 1 6.26 0.40 -19.48
CA MET A 1 5.43 0.78 -18.31
C MET A 1 3.98 1.02 -18.76
N LYS A 2 2.98 0.61 -17.97
CA LYS A 2 1.57 0.87 -18.32
C LYS A 2 1.15 2.30 -17.93
N TYR A 3 1.67 2.82 -16.83
CA TYR A 3 1.38 4.17 -16.33
C TYR A 3 2.12 5.27 -17.12
N HIS A 4 1.67 6.49 -16.99
CA HIS A 4 2.34 7.65 -17.58
C HIS A 4 3.65 7.94 -16.86
N GLN A 5 4.64 8.47 -17.60
CA GLN A 5 5.93 8.83 -17.02
C GLN A 5 5.73 9.87 -15.91
N ILE A 6 6.31 9.58 -14.75
CA ILE A 6 6.32 10.49 -13.59
C ILE A 6 7.41 11.55 -13.81
N ASP A 7 7.17 12.76 -13.31
CA ASP A 7 8.22 13.79 -13.32
C ASP A 7 9.39 13.34 -12.44
N ARG A 8 10.55 13.21 -13.04
CA ARG A 8 11.79 12.81 -12.37
C ARG A 8 12.17 13.72 -11.19
N ASN A 9 11.65 14.94 -11.13
CA ASN A 9 11.90 15.86 -10.02
C ASN A 9 11.41 15.30 -8.68
N LEU A 10 10.37 14.46 -8.65
CA LEU A 10 9.97 13.73 -7.46
C LEU A 10 11.12 12.86 -6.93
N PHE A 11 11.73 12.05 -7.78
CA PHE A 11 12.80 11.14 -7.37
C PHE A 11 14.09 11.88 -7.02
N ILE A 12 14.42 12.97 -7.69
CA ILE A 12 15.54 13.86 -7.34
C ILE A 12 15.31 14.45 -5.94
N LYS A 13 14.11 14.94 -5.65
CA LYS A 13 13.72 15.49 -4.34
C LYS A 13 13.84 14.41 -3.24
N ASN A 14 13.33 13.21 -3.48
CA ASN A 14 13.38 12.10 -2.53
C ASN A 14 14.83 11.70 -2.20
N ARG A 15 15.69 11.56 -3.21
CA ARG A 15 17.12 11.28 -2.99
C ARG A 15 17.82 12.41 -2.22
N SER A 16 17.55 13.66 -2.58
CA SER A 16 18.11 14.82 -1.86
C SER A 16 17.73 14.83 -0.38
N LYS A 17 16.47 14.52 -0.05
CA LYS A 17 15.99 14.40 1.33
C LYS A 17 16.66 13.22 2.06
N PHE A 18 16.79 12.07 1.39
CA PHE A 18 17.47 10.91 1.95
C PHE A 18 18.94 11.23 2.25
N ALA A 19 19.66 11.78 1.27
CA ALA A 19 21.07 12.17 1.39
C ALA A 19 21.32 13.15 2.54
N ALA A 20 20.43 14.13 2.73
CA ALA A 20 20.54 15.12 3.81
C ALA A 20 20.41 14.52 5.22
N LEU A 21 19.84 13.32 5.35
CA LEU A 21 19.69 12.60 6.63
C LEU A 21 20.77 11.53 6.85
N MET A 22 21.64 11.31 5.87
CA MET A 22 22.78 10.40 6.02
C MET A 22 23.86 11.02 6.91
N LYS A 23 24.60 10.16 7.61
CA LYS A 23 25.81 10.56 8.35
C LYS A 23 26.93 10.90 7.34
N PRO A 24 27.86 11.78 7.72
CA PRO A 24 29.03 12.08 6.88
C PRO A 24 29.77 10.81 6.44
N ASN A 25 30.30 10.83 5.21
CA ASN A 25 30.98 9.71 4.56
C ASN A 25 30.15 8.41 4.50
N GLY A 26 28.83 8.52 4.55
CA GLY A 26 27.92 7.39 4.40
C GLY A 26 27.64 7.07 2.93
N VAL A 27 27.67 5.80 2.57
CA VAL A 27 27.21 5.28 1.28
C VAL A 27 25.98 4.41 1.50
N ALA A 28 24.97 4.55 0.65
CA ALA A 28 23.76 3.73 0.69
C ALA A 28 23.62 2.92 -0.61
N VAL A 29 23.22 1.66 -0.48
CA VAL A 29 22.98 0.79 -1.64
C VAL A 29 21.58 0.19 -1.53
N PHE A 30 20.82 0.28 -2.62
CA PHE A 30 19.46 -0.25 -2.76
C PHE A 30 19.41 -1.18 -3.96
N ASN A 31 19.04 -2.43 -3.73
CA ASN A 31 18.88 -3.41 -4.79
C ASN A 31 17.43 -3.52 -5.25
N SER A 32 17.22 -3.85 -6.53
CA SER A 32 15.93 -4.33 -7.01
C SER A 32 15.57 -5.68 -6.36
N ASN A 33 14.30 -6.03 -6.36
CA ASN A 33 13.88 -7.38 -6.04
C ASN A 33 14.43 -8.40 -7.04
N ASP A 34 14.37 -9.67 -6.66
CA ASP A 34 14.62 -10.79 -7.56
C ASP A 34 13.43 -11.03 -8.50
N ILE A 35 13.70 -11.70 -9.62
CA ILE A 35 12.67 -12.37 -10.40
C ILE A 35 12.45 -13.73 -9.74
N TYR A 36 11.26 -13.94 -9.17
CA TYR A 36 10.96 -15.17 -8.43
C TYR A 36 10.56 -16.30 -9.39
N PRO A 37 11.27 -17.45 -9.36
CA PRO A 37 10.91 -18.61 -10.15
C PRO A 37 9.64 -19.29 -9.59
N VAL A 38 8.77 -19.74 -10.46
CA VAL A 38 7.64 -20.61 -10.11
C VAL A 38 8.02 -22.06 -10.31
N SER A 39 8.33 -22.45 -11.54
CA SER A 39 8.71 -23.80 -11.94
C SER A 39 9.30 -23.77 -13.36
N ALA A 40 10.26 -24.63 -13.67
CA ALA A 40 10.97 -24.65 -14.94
C ALA A 40 11.52 -23.26 -15.29
N ASP A 41 11.13 -22.67 -16.41
CA ASP A 41 11.49 -21.31 -16.86
C ASP A 41 10.41 -20.25 -16.55
N SER A 42 9.34 -20.64 -15.84
CA SER A 42 8.26 -19.73 -15.46
C SER A 42 8.60 -18.92 -14.21
N THR A 43 8.24 -17.64 -14.23
CA THR A 43 8.47 -16.70 -13.12
C THR A 43 7.18 -15.97 -12.74
N LEU A 44 7.12 -15.48 -11.49
CA LEU A 44 6.11 -14.52 -11.10
C LEU A 44 6.35 -13.18 -11.81
N PRO A 45 5.32 -12.36 -12.04
CA PRO A 45 5.49 -11.00 -12.54
C PRO A 45 6.44 -10.20 -11.63
N PHE A 46 7.38 -9.49 -12.24
CA PHE A 46 8.32 -8.67 -11.48
C PHE A 46 7.61 -7.53 -10.77
N ALA A 47 7.92 -7.35 -9.50
CA ALA A 47 7.54 -6.20 -8.69
C ALA A 47 8.80 -5.55 -8.10
N GLN A 48 8.97 -4.25 -8.34
CA GLN A 48 10.14 -3.53 -7.87
C GLN A 48 10.12 -3.35 -6.34
N HIS A 49 11.31 -3.39 -5.71
CA HIS A 49 11.48 -3.03 -4.32
C HIS A 49 11.10 -1.55 -4.12
N ARG A 50 10.19 -1.28 -3.18
CA ARG A 50 9.59 0.05 -3.04
C ARG A 50 10.58 1.16 -2.73
N ASP A 51 11.66 0.87 -2.01
CA ASP A 51 12.64 1.89 -1.64
C ASP A 51 13.53 2.33 -2.82
N ILE A 52 14.01 1.41 -3.65
CA ILE A 52 14.73 1.80 -4.86
C ILE A 52 13.80 2.54 -5.83
N TYR A 53 12.52 2.13 -5.92
CA TYR A 53 11.54 2.84 -6.73
C TYR A 53 11.30 4.26 -6.20
N TYR A 54 11.05 4.43 -4.89
CA TYR A 54 10.87 5.72 -4.23
C TYR A 54 12.02 6.71 -4.50
N LEU A 55 13.25 6.19 -4.53
CA LEU A 55 14.44 6.99 -4.74
C LEU A 55 14.82 7.20 -6.22
N SER A 56 14.35 6.36 -7.15
CA SER A 56 14.83 6.40 -8.53
C SER A 56 13.76 6.44 -9.63
N GLY A 57 12.55 5.99 -9.32
CA GLY A 57 11.50 5.76 -10.33
C GLY A 57 11.77 4.60 -11.28
N VAL A 58 12.84 3.84 -11.06
CA VAL A 58 13.22 2.71 -11.92
C VAL A 58 12.40 1.48 -11.56
N ASP A 59 11.59 1.02 -12.49
CA ASP A 59 10.71 -0.15 -12.37
C ASP A 59 11.21 -1.28 -13.29
N GLN A 60 12.44 -1.71 -13.04
CA GLN A 60 13.14 -2.74 -13.81
C GLN A 60 13.97 -3.62 -12.88
N GLU A 61 13.94 -4.92 -13.16
CA GLU A 61 14.77 -5.92 -12.50
C GLU A 61 16.27 -5.66 -12.71
N GLU A 62 17.12 -6.30 -11.91
CA GLU A 62 18.58 -6.23 -12.00
C GLU A 62 19.10 -4.78 -12.04
N SER A 63 18.50 -3.94 -11.18
CA SER A 63 18.95 -2.56 -10.96
C SER A 63 19.47 -2.37 -9.54
N ILE A 64 20.46 -1.49 -9.38
CA ILE A 64 21.03 -1.08 -8.10
C ILE A 64 21.18 0.44 -8.10
N LEU A 65 20.72 1.09 -7.03
CA LEU A 65 20.97 2.50 -6.76
C LEU A 65 22.05 2.63 -5.68
N LEU A 66 23.07 3.45 -5.94
CA LEU A 66 24.08 3.83 -4.96
C LEU A 66 24.05 5.34 -4.74
N LEU A 67 24.05 5.75 -3.49
CA LEU A 67 24.10 7.16 -3.07
C LEU A 67 25.31 7.36 -2.14
N PHE A 68 26.19 8.29 -2.51
CA PHE A 68 27.36 8.71 -1.71
C PHE A 68 27.48 10.23 -1.73
N PRO A 69 26.72 10.98 -0.93
CA PRO A 69 26.66 12.45 -1.00
C PRO A 69 28.02 13.15 -0.86
N ASP A 70 28.88 12.60 0.00
CA ASP A 70 30.20 13.16 0.31
C ASP A 70 31.32 12.64 -0.63
N ALA A 71 30.94 11.97 -1.72
CA ALA A 71 31.91 11.47 -2.68
C ALA A 71 32.84 12.59 -3.18
N PRO A 72 34.17 12.31 -3.30
CA PRO A 72 35.15 13.32 -3.74
C PRO A 72 34.95 13.75 -5.18
N TYR A 73 34.25 12.95 -5.97
CA TYR A 73 33.97 13.21 -7.38
C TYR A 73 32.47 13.22 -7.65
N GLU A 74 31.99 14.17 -8.42
CA GLU A 74 30.56 14.35 -8.70
C GLU A 74 29.88 13.11 -9.28
N HIS A 75 30.57 12.40 -10.19
CA HIS A 75 30.05 11.20 -10.84
C HIS A 75 29.92 9.99 -9.90
N LEU A 76 30.43 10.05 -8.68
CA LEU A 76 30.31 9.01 -7.65
C LEU A 76 29.20 9.30 -6.62
N LYS A 77 28.56 10.47 -6.67
CA LYS A 77 27.54 10.86 -5.68
C LYS A 77 26.23 10.10 -5.83
N GLU A 78 25.77 9.93 -7.06
CA GLU A 78 24.57 9.18 -7.39
C GLU A 78 24.86 8.29 -8.58
N ILE A 79 24.75 6.98 -8.43
CA ILE A 79 25.01 6.01 -9.49
C ILE A 79 23.85 5.03 -9.59
N LEU A 80 23.35 4.86 -10.81
CA LEU A 80 22.36 3.82 -11.12
C LEU A 80 23.06 2.73 -11.94
N PHE A 81 23.02 1.51 -11.42
CA PHE A 81 23.49 0.34 -12.14
C PHE A 81 22.30 -0.38 -12.76
N LEU A 82 22.42 -0.72 -14.04
CA LEU A 82 21.39 -1.42 -14.79
C LEU A 82 21.97 -2.62 -15.51
N ARG A 83 21.16 -3.65 -15.68
CA ARG A 83 21.48 -4.74 -16.61
C ARG A 83 21.76 -4.15 -17.99
N GLU A 84 22.89 -4.52 -18.60
CA GLU A 84 23.22 -4.12 -19.94
C GLU A 84 22.14 -4.59 -20.93
N THR A 85 21.76 -3.71 -21.85
CA THR A 85 20.81 -4.03 -22.92
C THR A 85 21.46 -3.87 -24.28
N ASN A 86 21.03 -4.68 -25.24
CA ASN A 86 21.44 -4.65 -26.63
C ASN A 86 20.32 -5.20 -27.52
N GLU A 87 20.50 -5.12 -28.85
CA GLU A 87 19.49 -5.58 -29.82
C GLU A 87 19.10 -7.03 -29.66
N HIS A 88 20.04 -7.90 -29.28
CA HIS A 88 19.77 -9.32 -29.06
C HIS A 88 18.84 -9.55 -27.86
N ILE A 89 19.11 -8.88 -26.74
CA ILE A 89 18.25 -8.94 -25.54
C ILE A 89 16.86 -8.39 -25.86
N ALA A 90 16.79 -7.27 -26.61
CA ALA A 90 15.52 -6.66 -26.99
C ALA A 90 14.62 -7.58 -27.82
N VAL A 91 15.18 -8.45 -28.63
CA VAL A 91 14.41 -9.45 -29.43
C VAL A 91 13.73 -10.48 -28.53
N TRP A 92 14.38 -10.90 -27.43
CA TRP A 92 13.85 -11.97 -26.55
C TRP A 92 13.05 -11.48 -25.37
N GLU A 93 13.48 -10.35 -24.76
CA GLU A 93 12.97 -9.87 -23.48
C GLU A 93 12.26 -8.51 -23.58
N GLY A 94 12.20 -7.92 -24.78
CA GLY A 94 11.73 -6.56 -24.98
C GLY A 94 12.77 -5.49 -24.62
N GLU A 95 12.40 -4.24 -24.85
CA GLU A 95 13.28 -3.11 -24.57
C GLU A 95 13.49 -2.93 -23.07
N LYS A 96 14.74 -2.91 -22.62
CA LYS A 96 15.16 -2.51 -21.28
C LYS A 96 15.60 -1.04 -21.28
N LEU A 97 15.73 -0.46 -20.09
CA LEU A 97 16.21 0.93 -19.97
C LEU A 97 17.63 1.08 -20.53
N THR A 98 17.78 1.97 -21.50
CA THR A 98 19.10 2.51 -21.88
C THR A 98 19.59 3.50 -20.83
N LYS A 99 20.84 3.92 -20.89
CA LYS A 99 21.40 4.93 -19.97
C LYS A 99 20.67 6.27 -20.09
N GLU A 100 20.31 6.66 -21.31
CA GLU A 100 19.55 7.88 -21.60
C GLU A 100 18.13 7.81 -21.02
N ARG A 101 17.42 6.70 -21.25
CA ARG A 101 16.08 6.50 -20.67
C ARG A 101 16.10 6.44 -19.17
N ALA A 102 17.12 5.81 -18.58
CA ALA A 102 17.29 5.78 -17.12
C ALA A 102 17.48 7.19 -16.54
N PHE A 103 18.25 8.05 -17.22
CA PHE A 103 18.38 9.46 -16.84
C PHE A 103 17.05 10.21 -16.98
N GLU A 104 16.30 9.99 -18.07
CA GLU A 104 14.97 10.62 -18.23
C GLU A 104 13.99 10.24 -17.11
N VAL A 105 14.04 9.00 -16.66
CA VAL A 105 13.17 8.49 -15.58
C VAL A 105 13.62 8.98 -14.21
N SER A 106 14.91 8.88 -13.90
CA SER A 106 15.44 9.05 -12.54
C SER A 106 16.10 10.40 -12.26
N GLY A 107 16.58 11.09 -13.30
CA GLY A 107 17.44 12.26 -13.19
C GLY A 107 18.88 11.94 -12.78
N ILE A 108 19.26 10.67 -12.63
CA ILE A 108 20.62 10.25 -12.27
C ILE A 108 21.51 10.29 -13.49
N LYS A 109 22.58 11.12 -13.43
CA LYS A 109 23.49 11.34 -14.56
C LYS A 109 24.46 10.19 -14.78
N THR A 110 24.90 9.53 -13.71
CA THR A 110 25.87 8.43 -13.80
C THR A 110 25.12 7.11 -13.85
N VAL A 111 25.00 6.54 -15.05
CA VAL A 111 24.39 5.23 -15.29
C VAL A 111 25.46 4.28 -15.79
N ILE A 112 25.67 3.18 -15.07
CA ILE A 112 26.72 2.18 -15.31
C ILE A 112 26.06 0.81 -15.52
N TRP A 113 26.68 -0.06 -16.34
CA TRP A 113 26.19 -1.42 -16.49
C TRP A 113 26.47 -2.25 -15.22
N LEU A 114 25.57 -3.10 -14.86
CA LEU A 114 25.56 -3.86 -13.58
C LEU A 114 26.84 -4.69 -13.38
N GLN A 115 27.44 -5.18 -14.44
CA GLN A 115 28.70 -5.94 -14.40
C GLN A 115 29.88 -5.18 -13.75
N ASP A 116 29.84 -3.84 -13.79
CA ASP A 116 30.87 -2.99 -13.20
C ASP A 116 30.57 -2.60 -11.74
N PHE A 117 29.46 -3.08 -11.15
CA PHE A 117 29.05 -2.72 -9.80
C PHE A 117 30.11 -2.96 -8.74
N HIS A 118 30.64 -4.19 -8.67
CA HIS A 118 31.64 -4.54 -7.65
C HIS A 118 32.94 -3.75 -7.77
N LYS A 119 33.36 -3.44 -9.01
CA LYS A 119 34.54 -2.61 -9.28
C LYS A 119 34.34 -1.18 -8.78
N THR A 120 33.20 -0.59 -9.12
CA THR A 120 32.83 0.78 -8.72
C THR A 120 32.61 0.87 -7.21
N LEU A 121 31.93 -0.10 -6.60
CA LEU A 121 31.73 -0.13 -5.16
C LEU A 121 33.07 -0.23 -4.40
N LYS A 122 34.03 -1.04 -4.90
CA LYS A 122 35.38 -1.15 -4.31
C LYS A 122 36.11 0.20 -4.31
N GLU A 123 35.98 0.99 -5.38
CA GLU A 123 36.54 2.34 -5.43
C GLU A 123 35.90 3.25 -4.37
N ILE A 124 34.57 3.24 -4.28
CA ILE A 124 33.79 4.05 -3.34
C ILE A 124 34.12 3.68 -1.89
N MET A 125 34.23 2.40 -1.57
CA MET A 125 34.52 1.94 -0.21
C MET A 125 35.90 2.37 0.28
N ALA A 126 36.80 2.84 -0.58
CA ALA A 126 38.06 3.45 -0.16
C ALA A 126 37.89 4.85 0.46
N TYR A 127 36.76 5.51 0.20
CA TYR A 127 36.42 6.84 0.73
C TYR A 127 35.32 6.83 1.78
N ALA A 128 34.46 5.81 1.77
CA ALA A 128 33.32 5.71 2.67
C ALA A 128 33.70 5.13 4.04
N ASP A 129 33.08 5.64 5.10
CA ASP A 129 33.22 5.14 6.47
C ASP A 129 32.08 4.20 6.88
N THR A 130 30.90 4.41 6.32
CA THR A 130 29.66 3.78 6.76
C THR A 130 28.83 3.32 5.57
N MET A 131 28.33 2.08 5.63
CA MET A 131 27.35 1.54 4.69
C MET A 131 25.96 1.61 5.28
N TYR A 132 25.04 2.25 4.59
CA TYR A 132 23.62 2.16 4.84
C TYR A 132 23.05 0.94 4.11
N ILE A 133 22.58 -0.02 4.89
CA ILE A 133 21.95 -1.24 4.37
C ILE A 133 20.43 -1.11 4.41
N ASN A 134 19.78 -1.71 3.42
CA ASN A 134 18.32 -1.70 3.30
C ASN A 134 17.76 -3.09 3.60
N THR A 135 17.11 -3.24 4.76
CA THR A 135 16.43 -4.47 5.17
C THR A 135 14.93 -4.19 5.28
N ASN A 136 14.11 -5.19 4.95
CA ASN A 136 12.68 -5.07 5.20
C ASN A 136 12.42 -5.20 6.71
N GLU A 137 12.30 -4.07 7.39
CA GLU A 137 12.05 -3.98 8.84
C GLU A 137 10.60 -3.59 9.17
N HIS A 138 9.69 -3.72 8.20
CA HIS A 138 8.28 -3.49 8.47
C HIS A 138 7.77 -4.51 9.49
N TYR A 139 7.07 -4.04 10.54
CA TYR A 139 6.65 -4.89 11.67
C TYR A 139 5.69 -6.03 11.29
N ARG A 140 5.04 -5.95 10.15
CA ARG A 140 4.21 -7.04 9.58
C ARG A 140 4.98 -7.94 8.62
N ALA A 141 6.26 -7.63 8.32
CA ALA A 141 7.00 -8.42 7.35
C ALA A 141 7.31 -9.82 7.90
N SER A 142 7.07 -10.83 7.08
CA SER A 142 7.52 -12.20 7.29
C SER A 142 8.19 -12.67 6.02
N VAL A 143 9.52 -12.85 6.04
CA VAL A 143 10.30 -13.22 4.86
C VAL A 143 11.08 -14.49 5.17
N GLU A 144 10.67 -15.61 4.57
CA GLU A 144 11.34 -16.90 4.72
C GLU A 144 12.44 -17.13 3.67
N THR A 145 12.34 -16.46 2.52
CA THR A 145 13.29 -16.56 1.42
C THR A 145 14.41 -15.53 1.55
N GLU A 146 15.66 -15.96 1.27
CA GLU A 146 16.79 -15.04 1.22
C GLU A 146 16.66 -14.08 0.03
N THR A 147 16.41 -12.80 0.31
CA THR A 147 16.26 -11.76 -0.70
C THR A 147 17.60 -11.32 -1.29
N ARG A 148 17.57 -10.60 -2.43
CA ARG A 148 18.75 -9.99 -3.03
C ARG A 148 19.47 -9.03 -2.08
N GLU A 149 18.70 -8.23 -1.32
CA GLU A 149 19.27 -7.36 -0.27
C GLU A 149 19.97 -8.19 0.83
N ALA A 150 19.38 -9.27 1.29
CA ALA A 150 19.99 -10.13 2.31
C ALA A 150 21.32 -10.74 1.82
N ARG A 151 21.35 -11.23 0.57
CA ARG A 151 22.59 -11.75 -0.06
C ARG A 151 23.67 -10.67 -0.21
N PHE A 152 23.27 -9.47 -0.65
CA PHE A 152 24.18 -8.33 -0.74
C PHE A 152 24.77 -7.95 0.62
N ILE A 153 23.95 -7.83 1.65
CA ILE A 153 24.38 -7.48 3.02
C ILE A 153 25.36 -8.51 3.56
N LYS A 154 25.09 -9.80 3.37
CA LYS A 154 25.96 -10.90 3.79
C LYS A 154 27.33 -10.80 3.11
N TRP A 155 27.35 -10.72 1.77
CA TRP A 155 28.57 -10.55 0.99
C TRP A 155 29.33 -9.29 1.38
N TRP A 156 28.65 -8.15 1.56
CA TRP A 156 29.28 -6.89 1.91
C TRP A 156 29.96 -6.94 3.28
N LYS A 157 29.29 -7.49 4.31
CA LYS A 157 29.87 -7.65 5.66
C LYS A 157 31.12 -8.53 5.67
N GLU A 158 31.16 -9.56 4.86
CA GLU A 158 32.33 -10.43 4.70
C GLU A 158 33.47 -9.72 3.97
N THR A 159 33.17 -8.87 3.00
CA THR A 159 34.16 -8.18 2.15
C THR A 159 34.75 -6.93 2.81
N TYR A 160 33.93 -6.20 3.58
CA TYR A 160 34.29 -4.92 4.19
C TYR A 160 34.11 -4.88 5.72
N PRO A 161 34.73 -5.79 6.47
CA PRO A 161 34.44 -5.97 7.90
C PRO A 161 34.86 -4.80 8.80
N ALA A 162 35.69 -3.88 8.30
CA ALA A 162 36.15 -2.70 9.05
C ALA A 162 35.23 -1.50 8.95
N HIS A 163 34.24 -1.51 8.04
CA HIS A 163 33.31 -0.40 7.85
C HIS A 163 32.14 -0.48 8.84
N LYS A 164 31.60 0.68 9.19
CA LYS A 164 30.40 0.78 10.02
C LYS A 164 29.14 0.45 9.22
N VAL A 165 28.12 -0.01 9.93
CA VAL A 165 26.79 -0.32 9.33
C VAL A 165 25.74 0.56 9.97
N GLU A 166 24.88 1.17 9.14
CA GLU A 166 23.70 1.92 9.53
C GLU A 166 22.47 1.36 8.78
N LYS A 167 21.30 1.65 9.32
CA LYS A 167 20.03 1.26 8.70
C LYS A 167 19.48 2.39 7.84
N SER A 168 19.08 2.10 6.61
CA SER A 168 18.35 3.07 5.76
C SER A 168 16.86 3.18 6.15
N ASN A 169 16.30 2.13 6.73
CA ASN A 169 14.88 2.01 7.04
C ASN A 169 14.34 3.17 7.91
N PRO A 170 14.98 3.64 9.03
CA PRO A 170 14.46 4.77 9.80
C PRO A 170 14.33 6.07 9.00
N ILE A 171 15.24 6.30 8.04
CA ILE A 171 15.16 7.47 7.15
C ILE A 171 13.99 7.31 6.19
N LEU A 172 13.88 6.15 5.55
CA LEU A 172 12.81 5.85 4.58
C LEU A 172 11.43 5.84 5.22
N GLN A 173 11.29 5.28 6.43
CA GLN A 173 10.03 5.34 7.18
C GLN A 173 9.55 6.78 7.37
N ARG A 174 10.45 7.68 7.77
CA ARG A 174 10.14 9.10 7.95
C ARG A 174 9.77 9.78 6.65
N LEU A 175 10.54 9.55 5.59
CA LEU A 175 10.30 10.20 4.29
C LEU A 175 9.03 9.68 3.62
N ARG A 176 8.82 8.36 3.59
CA ARG A 176 7.66 7.74 2.94
C ARG A 176 6.35 7.97 3.71
N SER A 177 6.41 8.23 5.02
CA SER A 177 5.18 8.49 5.81
C SER A 177 4.53 9.82 5.45
N ILE A 178 5.29 10.84 5.01
CA ILE A 178 4.79 12.15 4.61
C ILE A 178 4.93 12.28 3.10
N LYS A 179 3.81 12.26 2.39
CA LYS A 179 3.80 12.22 0.92
C LYS A 179 4.08 13.59 0.31
N GLU A 180 4.80 13.60 -0.80
CA GLU A 180 4.84 14.76 -1.70
C GLU A 180 3.49 14.91 -2.42
N SER A 181 3.20 16.10 -2.96
CA SER A 181 1.97 16.34 -3.73
C SER A 181 1.85 15.39 -4.92
N GLU A 182 2.97 15.13 -5.60
CA GLU A 182 3.03 14.23 -6.75
C GLU A 182 2.70 12.78 -6.36
N GLU A 183 3.08 12.34 -5.15
CA GLU A 183 2.71 11.02 -4.63
C GLU A 183 1.21 10.93 -4.32
N ILE A 184 0.64 11.99 -3.73
CA ILE A 184 -0.80 12.08 -3.45
C ILE A 184 -1.59 12.03 -4.75
N ASP A 185 -1.14 12.69 -5.81
CA ASP A 185 -1.76 12.65 -7.14
C ASP A 185 -1.74 11.22 -7.74
N LEU A 186 -0.67 10.45 -7.52
CA LEU A 186 -0.57 9.06 -7.97
C LEU A 186 -1.53 8.14 -7.19
N ILE A 187 -1.64 8.32 -5.87
CA ILE A 187 -2.62 7.61 -5.03
C ILE A 187 -4.04 7.98 -5.46
N GLN A 188 -4.33 9.29 -5.68
CA GLN A 188 -5.63 9.73 -6.19
C GLN A 188 -5.96 9.07 -7.54
N HIS A 189 -4.96 8.88 -8.40
CA HIS A 189 -5.18 8.19 -9.68
C HIS A 189 -5.53 6.70 -9.46
N ALA A 190 -4.87 6.02 -8.54
CA ALA A 190 -5.23 4.65 -8.15
C ALA A 190 -6.67 4.57 -7.59
N CYS A 191 -7.05 5.51 -6.71
CA CYS A 191 -8.43 5.65 -6.20
C CYS A 191 -9.45 5.88 -7.32
N ASN A 192 -9.14 6.71 -8.32
CA ASN A 192 -10.02 6.95 -9.47
C ASN A 192 -10.19 5.71 -10.35
N ILE A 193 -9.18 4.83 -10.43
CA ILE A 193 -9.29 3.55 -11.12
C ILE A 193 -10.21 2.61 -10.31
N THR A 194 -10.04 2.57 -9.00
CA THR A 194 -10.89 1.78 -8.08
C THR A 194 -12.35 2.24 -8.14
N GLU A 195 -12.61 3.56 -8.19
CA GLU A 195 -13.96 4.11 -8.42
C GLU A 195 -14.65 3.50 -9.65
N LYS A 196 -13.94 3.47 -10.78
CA LYS A 196 -14.49 2.90 -12.02
C LYS A 196 -14.82 1.42 -11.85
N GLY A 197 -13.97 0.66 -11.16
CA GLY A 197 -14.23 -0.73 -10.82
C GLY A 197 -15.50 -0.89 -9.99
N ILE A 198 -15.65 -0.13 -8.89
CA ILE A 198 -16.84 -0.20 -8.03
C ILE A 198 -18.10 0.19 -8.79
N ARG A 199 -18.07 1.27 -9.55
CA ARG A 199 -19.25 1.68 -10.37
C ARG A 199 -19.66 0.60 -11.37
N ARG A 200 -18.69 -0.11 -11.96
CA ARG A 200 -18.97 -1.26 -12.84
C ARG A 200 -19.64 -2.38 -12.05
N LEU A 201 -19.18 -2.71 -10.84
CA LEU A 201 -19.77 -3.75 -10.01
C LEU A 201 -21.21 -3.44 -9.57
N LEU A 202 -21.54 -2.19 -9.29
CA LEU A 202 -22.91 -1.79 -8.92
C LEU A 202 -23.92 -2.12 -10.03
N SER A 203 -23.48 -2.18 -11.28
CA SER A 203 -24.33 -2.58 -12.43
C SER A 203 -24.22 -4.09 -12.74
N PHE A 204 -23.20 -4.78 -12.27
CA PHE A 204 -22.93 -6.18 -12.60
C PHE A 204 -23.47 -7.17 -11.56
N VAL A 205 -23.33 -6.84 -10.27
CA VAL A 205 -23.66 -7.75 -9.16
C VAL A 205 -25.16 -8.00 -9.07
N LYS A 206 -25.50 -9.29 -9.06
CA LYS A 206 -26.87 -9.78 -8.92
C LYS A 206 -26.84 -11.22 -8.34
N PRO A 207 -27.98 -11.76 -7.87
CA PRO A 207 -28.04 -13.15 -7.43
C PRO A 207 -27.52 -14.13 -8.47
N ASN A 208 -26.80 -15.13 -8.00
CA ASN A 208 -26.17 -16.23 -8.75
C ASN A 208 -24.87 -15.91 -9.48
N VAL A 209 -24.34 -14.68 -9.44
CA VAL A 209 -22.96 -14.42 -9.88
C VAL A 209 -21.98 -15.09 -8.90
N MET A 210 -20.81 -15.47 -9.41
CA MET A 210 -19.74 -16.04 -8.59
C MET A 210 -18.79 -14.92 -8.14
N GLU A 211 -18.19 -15.07 -6.95
CA GLU A 211 -17.20 -14.11 -6.43
C GLU A 211 -16.04 -13.88 -7.41
N TYR A 212 -15.54 -14.94 -8.08
CA TYR A 212 -14.47 -14.79 -9.09
C TYR A 212 -14.96 -14.08 -10.37
N GLU A 213 -16.25 -14.08 -10.70
CA GLU A 213 -16.76 -13.28 -11.82
C GLU A 213 -16.70 -11.78 -11.46
N VAL A 214 -16.99 -11.43 -10.18
CA VAL A 214 -16.83 -10.07 -9.66
C VAL A 214 -15.37 -9.65 -9.70
N GLU A 215 -14.44 -10.53 -9.33
CA GLU A 215 -12.99 -10.29 -9.43
C GLU A 215 -12.57 -10.03 -10.90
N ALA A 216 -13.08 -10.80 -11.83
CA ALA A 216 -12.77 -10.63 -13.26
C ALA A 216 -13.24 -9.27 -13.80
N GLU A 217 -14.39 -8.77 -13.38
CA GLU A 217 -14.91 -7.45 -13.75
C GLU A 217 -14.03 -6.32 -13.22
N LEU A 218 -13.56 -6.43 -11.98
CA LEU A 218 -12.59 -5.48 -11.39
C LEU A 218 -11.26 -5.51 -12.13
N ALA A 219 -10.71 -6.71 -12.34
CA ALA A 219 -9.43 -6.89 -13.05
C ALA A 219 -9.49 -6.28 -14.46
N HIS A 220 -10.59 -6.50 -15.18
CA HIS A 220 -10.81 -5.88 -16.49
C HIS A 220 -10.77 -4.35 -16.39
N GLU A 221 -11.50 -3.77 -15.43
CA GLU A 221 -11.57 -2.30 -15.31
C GLU A 221 -10.22 -1.71 -14.90
N PHE A 222 -9.48 -2.35 -13.98
CA PHE A 222 -8.17 -1.89 -13.56
C PHE A 222 -7.15 -1.93 -14.71
N LEU A 223 -7.06 -3.04 -15.42
CA LEU A 223 -6.11 -3.22 -16.51
C LEU A 223 -6.36 -2.26 -17.68
N ARG A 224 -7.63 -2.02 -18.08
CA ARG A 224 -7.95 -1.06 -19.17
C ARG A 224 -7.65 0.38 -18.81
N ASN A 225 -7.53 0.70 -17.50
CA ASN A 225 -7.20 2.04 -17.00
C ASN A 225 -5.72 2.18 -16.60
N ARG A 226 -4.81 1.37 -17.18
CA ARG A 226 -3.35 1.44 -17.04
C ARG A 226 -2.79 0.98 -15.69
N SER A 227 -3.59 0.36 -14.84
CA SER A 227 -3.11 -0.36 -13.66
C SER A 227 -2.33 -1.62 -14.06
N LYS A 228 -1.42 -2.09 -13.21
CA LYS A 228 -0.84 -3.43 -13.33
C LYS A 228 -1.83 -4.51 -12.86
N GLY A 229 -2.83 -4.13 -12.07
CA GLY A 229 -3.83 -4.99 -11.46
C GLY A 229 -4.20 -4.53 -10.06
N PHE A 230 -4.52 -5.48 -9.22
CA PHE A 230 -4.82 -5.22 -7.81
C PHE A 230 -3.55 -4.81 -7.04
N ALA A 231 -3.69 -3.88 -6.10
CA ALA A 231 -2.62 -3.48 -5.18
C ALA A 231 -2.27 -4.59 -4.17
N TYR A 232 -3.25 -5.42 -3.84
CA TYR A 232 -3.18 -6.59 -2.97
C TYR A 232 -4.16 -7.66 -3.43
N THR A 233 -4.10 -8.87 -2.86
CA THR A 233 -5.06 -9.94 -3.18
C THR A 233 -6.47 -9.50 -2.81
N PRO A 234 -7.42 -9.42 -3.76
CA PRO A 234 -8.74 -8.89 -3.51
C PRO A 234 -9.56 -9.81 -2.60
N ILE A 235 -10.35 -9.21 -1.72
CA ILE A 235 -11.32 -9.88 -0.86
C ILE A 235 -12.71 -9.63 -1.43
N ILE A 236 -13.38 -10.68 -1.87
CA ILE A 236 -14.73 -10.64 -2.46
C ILE A 236 -15.57 -11.67 -1.71
N ALA A 237 -16.20 -11.22 -0.62
CA ALA A 237 -16.76 -12.09 0.40
C ALA A 237 -18.29 -11.98 0.48
N SER A 238 -19.00 -12.98 -0.05
CA SER A 238 -20.46 -13.02 0.01
C SER A 238 -20.99 -13.66 1.29
N GLY A 239 -22.05 -13.10 1.85
CA GLY A 239 -22.75 -13.64 3.03
C GLY A 239 -21.80 -13.86 4.21
N ASN A 240 -21.77 -15.08 4.73
CA ASN A 240 -20.95 -15.42 5.92
C ASN A 240 -19.42 -15.35 5.66
N ASN A 241 -18.96 -15.39 4.42
CA ASN A 241 -17.55 -15.25 4.09
C ASN A 241 -16.99 -13.90 4.55
N ALA A 242 -17.84 -12.86 4.63
CA ALA A 242 -17.47 -11.54 5.13
C ALA A 242 -17.03 -11.53 6.61
N ASN A 243 -17.25 -12.62 7.36
CA ASN A 243 -16.74 -12.78 8.71
C ASN A 243 -15.31 -13.32 8.81
N VAL A 244 -14.71 -13.67 7.65
CA VAL A 244 -13.29 -14.03 7.52
C VAL A 244 -12.54 -12.80 7.00
N LEU A 245 -11.74 -12.15 7.85
CA LEU A 245 -11.15 -10.83 7.56
C LEU A 245 -10.29 -10.81 6.30
N HIS A 246 -9.54 -11.87 6.03
CA HIS A 246 -8.71 -12.04 4.84
C HIS A 246 -9.20 -13.21 3.98
N TYR A 247 -10.48 -13.17 3.60
CA TYR A 247 -11.07 -14.16 2.70
C TYR A 247 -10.62 -13.90 1.26
N ILE A 248 -9.84 -14.79 0.70
CA ILE A 248 -9.23 -14.64 -0.64
C ILE A 248 -9.58 -15.78 -1.61
N GLU A 249 -10.41 -16.72 -1.17
CA GLU A 249 -10.80 -17.87 -2.02
C GLU A 249 -11.68 -17.44 -3.21
N ASN A 250 -12.53 -16.43 -3.01
CA ASN A 250 -13.39 -15.80 -4.02
C ASN A 250 -14.11 -16.84 -4.92
N ASN A 251 -14.59 -17.94 -4.34
CA ASN A 251 -15.07 -19.11 -5.11
C ASN A 251 -16.54 -19.46 -4.84
N GLN A 252 -17.26 -18.69 -4.05
CA GLN A 252 -18.64 -18.95 -3.69
C GLN A 252 -19.62 -18.18 -4.58
N GLN A 253 -20.86 -18.66 -4.61
CA GLN A 253 -21.94 -18.02 -5.32
C GLN A 253 -22.62 -16.97 -4.43
N CYS A 254 -22.78 -15.76 -4.95
CA CYS A 254 -23.52 -14.68 -4.29
C CYS A 254 -25.02 -15.00 -4.31
N LYS A 255 -25.64 -15.17 -3.16
CA LYS A 255 -27.05 -15.55 -3.03
C LYS A 255 -27.95 -14.36 -2.84
N ALA A 256 -29.21 -14.51 -3.24
CA ALA A 256 -30.23 -13.49 -2.95
C ALA A 256 -30.36 -13.24 -1.43
N GLY A 257 -30.34 -11.97 -1.03
CA GLY A 257 -30.40 -11.56 0.38
C GLY A 257 -29.04 -11.45 1.08
N ASP A 258 -27.95 -12.00 0.48
CA ASP A 258 -26.61 -11.82 1.01
C ASP A 258 -26.12 -10.38 0.81
N LEU A 259 -25.18 -9.97 1.66
CA LEU A 259 -24.28 -8.85 1.40
C LEU A 259 -23.02 -9.38 0.73
N LEU A 260 -22.40 -8.55 -0.11
CA LEU A 260 -21.10 -8.77 -0.71
C LEU A 260 -20.13 -7.72 -0.19
N LEU A 261 -19.19 -8.13 0.64
CA LEU A 261 -18.08 -7.31 1.10
C LEU A 261 -16.98 -7.36 0.05
N LEU A 262 -16.57 -6.19 -0.42
CA LEU A 262 -15.57 -5.96 -1.45
C LEU A 262 -14.43 -5.14 -0.82
N ASP A 263 -13.30 -5.77 -0.54
CA ASP A 263 -12.09 -5.10 -0.10
C ASP A 263 -11.05 -5.21 -1.23
N VAL A 264 -10.91 -4.12 -1.98
CA VAL A 264 -10.26 -4.09 -3.28
C VAL A 264 -9.60 -2.74 -3.56
N GLY A 265 -8.42 -2.78 -4.14
CA GLY A 265 -7.72 -1.57 -4.55
C GLY A 265 -6.93 -1.77 -5.83
N ALA A 266 -6.91 -0.75 -6.69
CA ALA A 266 -6.05 -0.73 -7.87
C ALA A 266 -4.65 -0.24 -7.49
N GLU A 267 -3.63 -0.75 -8.19
CA GLU A 267 -2.29 -0.18 -8.18
C GLU A 267 -2.12 0.77 -9.37
N TYR A 268 -1.50 1.93 -9.19
CA TYR A 268 -1.07 2.78 -10.28
C TYR A 268 0.33 3.34 -10.02
N ALA A 269 1.25 3.11 -10.94
CA ALA A 269 2.63 3.55 -10.81
C ALA A 269 3.31 3.11 -9.50
N ASN A 270 3.03 1.88 -9.06
CA ASN A 270 3.44 1.27 -7.80
C ASN A 270 2.81 1.89 -6.53
N TYR A 271 1.92 2.88 -6.65
CA TYR A 271 1.13 3.39 -5.53
C TYR A 271 -0.18 2.64 -5.41
N SER A 272 -0.57 2.32 -4.19
CA SER A 272 -1.77 1.56 -3.87
C SER A 272 -2.97 2.47 -3.60
N SER A 273 -4.17 2.00 -3.89
CA SER A 273 -5.41 2.42 -3.25
C SER A 273 -5.96 1.27 -2.43
N ASP A 274 -6.76 1.57 -1.42
CA ASP A 274 -7.36 0.59 -0.52
C ASP A 274 -8.81 0.98 -0.21
N LEU A 275 -9.75 0.14 -0.58
CA LEU A 275 -11.17 0.45 -0.47
C LEU A 275 -11.97 -0.75 0.00
N THR A 276 -12.83 -0.55 0.98
CA THR A 276 -13.90 -1.52 1.26
C THR A 276 -15.29 -0.91 1.06
N ARG A 277 -16.13 -1.65 0.33
CA ARG A 277 -17.58 -1.44 0.26
C ARG A 277 -18.31 -2.75 0.52
N THR A 278 -19.45 -2.66 1.19
CA THR A 278 -20.34 -3.81 1.40
C THR A 278 -21.67 -3.51 0.73
N ILE A 279 -22.01 -4.24 -0.35
CA ILE A 279 -23.18 -3.99 -1.18
C ILE A 279 -24.19 -5.14 -1.11
N PRO A 280 -25.50 -4.90 -1.32
CA PRO A 280 -26.50 -5.96 -1.27
C PRO A 280 -26.56 -6.72 -2.61
N VAL A 281 -26.39 -8.03 -2.60
CA VAL A 281 -26.44 -8.86 -3.81
C VAL A 281 -27.74 -8.72 -4.60
N SER A 282 -28.85 -8.53 -3.89
CA SER A 282 -30.18 -8.33 -4.50
C SER A 282 -30.53 -6.86 -4.81
N GLY A 283 -29.56 -5.94 -4.73
CA GLY A 283 -29.75 -4.52 -4.98
C GLY A 283 -30.51 -3.75 -3.89
N ARG A 284 -30.85 -4.41 -2.77
CA ARG A 284 -31.51 -3.79 -1.62
C ARG A 284 -31.04 -4.43 -0.31
N TYR A 285 -30.78 -3.59 0.67
CA TYR A 285 -30.49 -4.02 2.03
C TYR A 285 -31.78 -4.31 2.81
N THR A 286 -31.75 -5.26 3.74
CA THR A 286 -32.77 -5.41 4.77
C THR A 286 -32.64 -4.31 5.83
N ASP A 287 -33.69 -4.08 6.64
CA ASP A 287 -33.65 -3.07 7.72
C ASP A 287 -32.49 -3.34 8.72
N ARG A 288 -32.23 -4.63 9.04
CA ARG A 288 -31.11 -5.01 9.91
C ARG A 288 -29.76 -4.70 9.28
N GLN A 289 -29.57 -5.02 8.01
CA GLN A 289 -28.36 -4.72 7.27
C GLN A 289 -28.13 -3.19 7.18
N LYS A 290 -29.18 -2.39 6.92
CA LYS A 290 -29.11 -0.92 6.93
C LYS A 290 -28.71 -0.37 8.31
N ALA A 291 -29.26 -0.92 9.39
CA ALA A 291 -28.92 -0.49 10.73
C ALA A 291 -27.44 -0.72 11.05
N VAL A 292 -26.92 -1.92 10.74
CA VAL A 292 -25.49 -2.23 10.94
C VAL A 292 -24.60 -1.41 10.01
N TYR A 293 -24.99 -1.24 8.74
CA TYR A 293 -24.27 -0.43 7.76
C TYR A 293 -24.10 1.02 8.22
N ASN A 294 -25.19 1.64 8.65
CA ASN A 294 -25.19 3.02 9.14
C ASN A 294 -24.36 3.19 10.41
N ALA A 295 -24.33 2.19 11.29
CA ALA A 295 -23.47 2.19 12.47
C ALA A 295 -21.97 2.18 12.06
N VAL A 296 -21.58 1.31 11.11
CA VAL A 296 -20.21 1.29 10.58
C VAL A 296 -19.86 2.61 9.89
N LEU A 297 -20.79 3.16 9.09
CA LEU A 297 -20.61 4.44 8.39
C LEU A 297 -20.42 5.60 9.39
N ASN A 298 -21.19 5.62 10.49
CA ASN A 298 -21.02 6.61 11.54
C ASN A 298 -19.63 6.50 12.20
N VAL A 299 -19.19 5.30 12.57
CA VAL A 299 -17.85 5.09 13.13
C VAL A 299 -16.77 5.56 12.14
N LYS A 300 -16.89 5.22 10.84
CA LYS A 300 -15.95 5.66 9.80
C LYS A 300 -15.88 7.19 9.71
N ASN A 301 -17.02 7.85 9.66
CA ASN A 301 -17.08 9.31 9.53
C ASN A 301 -16.48 10.02 10.74
N GLU A 302 -16.80 9.57 11.96
CA GLU A 302 -16.21 10.14 13.17
C GLU A 302 -14.71 9.83 13.30
N ALA A 303 -14.28 8.61 12.94
CA ALA A 303 -12.87 8.25 12.88
C ALA A 303 -12.09 9.13 11.89
N THR A 304 -12.65 9.39 10.71
CA THR A 304 -12.04 10.27 9.70
C THR A 304 -11.75 11.65 10.27
N LYS A 305 -12.69 12.28 10.97
CA LYS A 305 -12.52 13.64 11.55
C LYS A 305 -11.38 13.73 12.56
N MET A 306 -10.98 12.62 13.17
CA MET A 306 -9.89 12.58 14.15
C MET A 306 -8.49 12.51 13.53
N LEU A 307 -8.38 12.25 12.22
CA LEU A 307 -7.10 12.19 11.50
C LEU A 307 -6.61 13.61 11.16
N VAL A 308 -6.10 14.31 12.16
CA VAL A 308 -5.61 15.69 12.06
C VAL A 308 -4.20 15.81 12.63
N PRO A 309 -3.41 16.84 12.24
CA PRO A 309 -2.08 17.03 12.78
C PRO A 309 -2.08 17.07 14.31
N GLY A 310 -1.13 16.37 14.93
CA GLY A 310 -1.01 16.27 16.39
C GLY A 310 -1.72 15.08 17.02
N THR A 311 -2.61 14.39 16.32
CA THR A 311 -3.28 13.19 16.84
C THR A 311 -2.25 12.05 17.06
N LEU A 312 -2.34 11.39 18.21
CA LEU A 312 -1.53 10.22 18.51
C LEU A 312 -2.26 8.94 18.15
N TRP A 313 -1.56 8.02 17.49
CA TRP A 313 -2.10 6.74 17.01
C TRP A 313 -2.87 5.96 18.09
N LYS A 314 -2.29 5.84 19.29
CA LYS A 314 -2.94 5.12 20.39
C LYS A 314 -4.23 5.79 20.86
N GLN A 315 -4.26 7.12 20.94
CA GLN A 315 -5.45 7.88 21.35
C GLN A 315 -6.56 7.74 20.30
N TYR A 316 -6.20 7.84 19.02
CA TYR A 316 -7.13 7.62 17.92
C TYR A 316 -7.87 6.30 18.04
N HIS A 317 -7.17 5.18 18.21
CA HIS A 317 -7.80 3.88 18.34
C HIS A 317 -8.67 3.73 19.60
N VAL A 318 -8.28 4.34 20.70
CA VAL A 318 -9.09 4.34 21.94
C VAL A 318 -10.41 5.09 21.71
N GLU A 319 -10.38 6.26 21.06
CA GLU A 319 -11.61 7.03 20.80
C GLU A 319 -12.51 6.32 19.79
N VAL A 320 -11.96 5.74 18.72
CA VAL A 320 -12.75 4.92 17.78
C VAL A 320 -13.40 3.73 18.51
N GLY A 321 -12.69 3.08 19.42
CA GLY A 321 -13.25 1.98 20.22
C GLY A 321 -14.45 2.41 21.07
N LYS A 322 -14.45 3.62 21.64
CA LYS A 322 -15.60 4.17 22.38
C LYS A 322 -16.81 4.40 21.47
N ILE A 323 -16.60 4.96 20.29
CA ILE A 323 -17.67 5.18 19.31
C ILE A 323 -18.25 3.84 18.88
N MET A 324 -17.40 2.88 18.52
CA MET A 324 -17.84 1.52 18.16
C MET A 324 -18.64 0.85 19.30
N THR A 325 -18.20 0.99 20.54
CA THR A 325 -18.95 0.48 21.72
C THR A 325 -20.36 1.07 21.78
N SER A 326 -20.49 2.39 21.54
CA SER A 326 -21.80 3.07 21.52
C SER A 326 -22.71 2.52 20.43
N GLU A 327 -22.19 2.32 19.22
CA GLU A 327 -22.94 1.76 18.09
C GLU A 327 -23.39 0.31 18.37
N LEU A 328 -22.50 -0.52 18.91
CA LEU A 328 -22.82 -1.92 19.24
C LEU A 328 -23.87 -2.04 20.34
N LEU A 329 -23.88 -1.13 21.34
CA LEU A 329 -24.96 -1.02 22.35
C LEU A 329 -26.27 -0.64 21.67
N GLY A 330 -26.26 0.32 20.74
CA GLY A 330 -27.45 0.73 19.97
C GLY A 330 -28.04 -0.39 19.12
N LEU A 331 -27.18 -1.23 18.55
CA LEU A 331 -27.56 -2.40 17.73
C LEU A 331 -28.01 -3.61 18.57
N GLY A 332 -27.84 -3.57 19.90
CA GLY A 332 -28.13 -4.69 20.80
C GLY A 332 -27.16 -5.87 20.63
N LEU A 333 -25.96 -5.64 20.11
CA LEU A 333 -24.94 -6.68 19.95
C LEU A 333 -24.10 -6.90 21.20
N ILE A 334 -23.97 -5.88 22.03
CA ILE A 334 -23.40 -5.93 23.38
C ILE A 334 -24.36 -5.22 24.34
N ASP A 335 -24.23 -5.48 25.63
CA ASP A 335 -25.00 -4.80 26.67
C ASP A 335 -24.12 -4.02 27.65
N LYS A 336 -24.75 -3.30 28.60
CA LYS A 336 -24.01 -2.51 29.60
C LYS A 336 -23.18 -3.39 30.55
N ALA A 337 -23.59 -4.63 30.77
CA ALA A 337 -22.86 -5.56 31.63
C ALA A 337 -21.60 -6.05 30.94
N ASP A 338 -21.64 -6.27 29.61
CA ASP A 338 -20.47 -6.59 28.80
C ASP A 338 -19.39 -5.48 28.90
N VAL A 339 -19.80 -4.20 28.81
CA VAL A 339 -18.92 -3.05 28.92
C VAL A 339 -18.38 -2.86 30.35
N GLN A 340 -19.22 -3.06 31.37
CA GLN A 340 -18.80 -2.90 32.77
C GLN A 340 -17.78 -3.96 33.21
N ASN A 341 -17.87 -5.16 32.64
CA ASN A 341 -17.07 -6.32 33.01
C ASN A 341 -15.98 -6.63 31.94
N GLU A 342 -15.73 -5.73 30.99
CA GLU A 342 -14.79 -5.98 29.91
C GLU A 342 -13.35 -6.14 30.41
N ASN A 343 -12.59 -6.95 29.68
CA ASN A 343 -11.14 -7.00 29.83
C ASN A 343 -10.51 -5.75 29.19
N PRO A 344 -9.73 -4.93 29.93
CA PRO A 344 -9.08 -3.73 29.38
C PRO A 344 -8.18 -4.02 28.17
N ASP A 345 -7.56 -5.20 28.08
CA ASP A 345 -6.72 -5.60 26.95
C ASP A 345 -7.53 -6.10 25.75
N TRP A 346 -8.80 -6.47 25.99
CA TRP A 346 -9.75 -6.93 24.98
C TRP A 346 -11.15 -6.39 25.27
N PRO A 347 -11.40 -5.09 25.00
CA PRO A 347 -12.69 -4.44 25.24
C PRO A 347 -13.86 -5.12 24.53
N ALA A 348 -15.06 -4.95 25.07
CA ALA A 348 -16.28 -5.65 24.62
C ALA A 348 -16.55 -5.48 23.11
N TYR A 349 -16.26 -4.31 22.54
CA TYR A 349 -16.46 -4.06 21.12
C TYR A 349 -15.62 -4.98 20.23
N LYS A 350 -14.46 -5.48 20.69
CA LYS A 350 -13.58 -6.35 19.91
C LYS A 350 -14.18 -7.71 19.57
N LYS A 351 -15.30 -8.08 20.19
CA LYS A 351 -16.09 -9.25 19.80
C LYS A 351 -16.63 -9.13 18.37
N TYR A 352 -16.92 -7.91 17.92
CA TYR A 352 -17.51 -7.62 16.61
C TYR A 352 -16.62 -6.75 15.72
N PHE A 353 -15.63 -6.07 16.30
CA PHE A 353 -14.63 -5.26 15.60
C PHE A 353 -13.24 -5.53 16.17
N MET A 354 -12.56 -6.54 15.65
CA MET A 354 -11.34 -7.10 16.23
C MET A 354 -10.04 -6.57 15.61
N HIS A 355 -10.09 -5.84 14.49
CA HIS A 355 -8.91 -5.29 13.81
C HIS A 355 -8.66 -3.80 14.09
N GLY A 356 -7.61 -3.22 13.51
CA GLY A 356 -7.33 -1.79 13.56
C GLY A 356 -8.29 -0.99 12.68
N THR A 357 -8.41 0.32 12.95
CA THR A 357 -9.28 1.21 12.17
C THR A 357 -8.56 1.80 10.97
N SER A 358 -7.23 1.86 10.99
CA SER A 358 -6.44 2.59 9.99
C SER A 358 -5.03 2.04 9.87
N HIS A 359 -4.40 2.28 8.75
CA HIS A 359 -2.96 2.11 8.53
C HIS A 359 -2.45 3.13 7.51
N HIS A 360 -1.14 3.33 7.45
CA HIS A 360 -0.53 4.13 6.40
C HIS A 360 -0.69 3.46 5.04
N LEU A 361 -0.88 4.27 4.01
CA LEU A 361 -1.01 3.84 2.62
C LEU A 361 -0.03 4.62 1.73
N GLY A 362 0.49 3.98 0.67
CA GLY A 362 1.38 4.61 -0.30
C GLY A 362 1.90 3.65 -1.34
N LEU A 363 3.23 3.49 -1.42
CA LEU A 363 3.89 2.50 -2.28
C LEU A 363 3.59 1.07 -1.85
N ASP A 364 3.38 0.85 -0.57
CA ASP A 364 2.83 -0.39 -0.03
C ASP A 364 1.41 -0.12 0.48
N THR A 365 0.53 -1.11 0.39
CA THR A 365 -0.83 -1.04 0.95
C THR A 365 -0.75 -0.82 2.46
N HIS A 366 0.05 -1.62 3.17
CA HIS A 366 0.45 -1.32 4.54
C HIS A 366 1.82 -0.61 4.50
N ASP A 367 1.80 0.72 4.30
CA ASP A 367 3.01 1.49 4.12
C ASP A 367 3.72 1.81 5.45
N TYR A 368 4.92 2.32 5.35
CA TYR A 368 5.70 2.78 6.50
C TYR A 368 5.04 3.93 7.24
N GLY A 369 5.12 3.88 8.58
CA GLY A 369 4.65 4.94 9.44
C GLY A 369 5.34 4.97 10.80
N LEU A 370 5.41 6.15 11.38
CA LEU A 370 5.99 6.40 12.70
C LEU A 370 4.84 6.43 13.73
N LEU A 371 4.30 5.26 14.09
CA LEU A 371 3.10 5.11 14.93
C LEU A 371 3.24 5.68 16.36
N HIS A 372 4.47 5.99 16.79
CA HIS A 372 4.78 6.60 18.09
C HIS A 372 4.91 8.13 18.03
N GLU A 373 4.92 8.71 16.83
CA GLU A 373 4.96 10.15 16.61
C GLU A 373 3.55 10.70 16.33
N PRO A 374 3.30 12.00 16.60
CA PRO A 374 2.04 12.63 16.22
C PRO A 374 1.83 12.61 14.70
N MET A 375 0.60 12.44 14.28
CA MET A 375 0.21 12.54 12.88
C MET A 375 0.54 13.93 12.32
N GLN A 376 0.89 13.99 11.04
CA GLN A 376 1.29 15.20 10.35
C GLN A 376 0.51 15.36 9.03
N SER A 377 0.45 16.58 8.52
CA SER A 377 -0.11 16.85 7.19
C SER A 377 0.62 16.05 6.11
N ASN A 378 -0.09 15.73 5.05
CA ASN A 378 0.36 14.88 3.93
C ASN A 378 0.65 13.40 4.30
N MET A 379 0.32 12.95 5.50
CA MET A 379 0.19 11.53 5.76
C MET A 379 -1.10 11.01 5.13
N VAL A 380 -1.04 9.81 4.56
CA VAL A 380 -2.18 9.12 3.94
C VAL A 380 -2.51 7.90 4.77
N PHE A 381 -3.79 7.74 5.11
CA PHE A 381 -4.30 6.65 5.92
C PHE A 381 -5.55 6.04 5.29
N THR A 382 -5.76 4.75 5.54
CA THR A 382 -7.08 4.13 5.41
C THR A 382 -7.95 4.47 6.60
N VAL A 383 -9.28 4.38 6.47
CA VAL A 383 -10.25 4.42 7.57
C VAL A 383 -11.27 3.31 7.34
N GLU A 384 -11.09 2.18 8.03
CA GLU A 384 -11.69 0.88 7.68
C GLU A 384 -12.47 0.19 8.82
N PRO A 385 -13.32 0.83 9.61
CA PRO A 385 -14.07 0.12 10.64
C PRO A 385 -15.02 -0.92 10.05
N GLY A 386 -15.27 -1.99 10.80
CA GLY A 386 -16.20 -3.04 10.42
C GLY A 386 -16.96 -3.64 11.61
N ILE A 387 -18.12 -4.22 11.34
CA ILE A 387 -18.91 -5.01 12.30
C ILE A 387 -19.18 -6.37 11.67
N TYR A 388 -18.73 -7.43 12.34
CA TYR A 388 -18.80 -8.81 11.86
C TYR A 388 -19.70 -9.63 12.76
N ILE A 389 -20.80 -10.21 12.21
CA ILE A 389 -21.85 -10.88 12.97
C ILE A 389 -22.03 -12.32 12.44
N PRO A 390 -21.17 -13.28 12.82
CA PRO A 390 -21.28 -14.67 12.35
C PRO A 390 -22.63 -15.30 12.63
N ALA A 391 -23.27 -14.94 13.76
CA ALA A 391 -24.59 -15.45 14.12
C ALA A 391 -25.72 -14.98 13.17
N GLU A 392 -25.53 -13.85 12.49
CA GLU A 392 -26.47 -13.32 11.49
C GLU A 392 -25.99 -13.58 10.05
N GLY A 393 -24.79 -14.19 9.87
CA GLY A 393 -24.26 -14.64 8.59
C GLY A 393 -23.76 -13.52 7.68
N PHE A 394 -23.37 -12.36 8.20
CA PHE A 394 -22.80 -11.27 7.43
C PHE A 394 -21.81 -10.43 8.22
N GLY A 395 -20.94 -9.73 7.51
CA GLY A 395 -20.05 -8.69 8.03
C GLY A 395 -20.14 -7.45 7.14
N ILE A 396 -19.91 -6.27 7.71
CA ILE A 396 -19.86 -4.99 7.00
C ILE A 396 -18.56 -4.30 7.36
N ARG A 397 -17.76 -3.95 6.36
CA ARG A 397 -16.61 -3.04 6.45
C ARG A 397 -16.82 -1.93 5.46
N LEU A 398 -16.48 -0.70 5.85
CA LEU A 398 -16.49 0.48 4.99
C LEU A 398 -15.16 1.20 5.14
N GLU A 399 -14.54 1.50 4.04
CA GLU A 399 -13.18 2.03 4.01
C GLU A 399 -13.00 3.07 2.91
N ASP A 400 -12.26 4.12 3.25
CA ASP A 400 -11.73 5.10 2.29
C ASP A 400 -10.28 5.46 2.64
N ASP A 401 -9.55 5.91 1.61
CA ASP A 401 -8.23 6.53 1.75
C ASP A 401 -8.37 8.03 1.98
N VAL A 402 -7.67 8.56 2.98
CA VAL A 402 -7.72 9.98 3.32
C VAL A 402 -6.32 10.57 3.50
N VAL A 403 -6.19 11.86 3.14
CA VAL A 403 -4.97 12.65 3.32
C VAL A 403 -5.18 13.63 4.46
N ILE A 404 -4.31 13.63 5.46
CA ILE A 404 -4.31 14.63 6.52
C ILE A 404 -3.97 16.00 5.94
N GLN A 405 -4.84 16.98 6.14
CA GLN A 405 -4.63 18.37 5.72
C GLN A 405 -3.87 19.16 6.79
N GLU A 406 -3.23 20.25 6.41
CA GLU A 406 -2.60 21.18 7.37
C GLU A 406 -3.62 21.78 8.34
N LYS A 407 -4.83 22.05 7.84
CA LYS A 407 -5.95 22.59 8.60
C LYS A 407 -7.27 22.02 8.08
N GLY A 408 -8.24 21.88 8.97
CA GLY A 408 -9.57 21.37 8.63
C GLY A 408 -9.66 19.85 8.64
N GLU A 409 -10.70 19.33 8.01
CA GLU A 409 -10.94 17.88 7.93
C GLU A 409 -9.98 17.22 6.92
N PRO A 410 -9.65 15.94 7.10
CA PRO A 410 -8.88 15.17 6.12
C PRO A 410 -9.56 15.17 4.75
N PHE A 411 -8.75 15.18 3.70
CA PHE A 411 -9.26 15.10 2.35
C PHE A 411 -9.48 13.64 1.94
N ASN A 412 -10.73 13.27 1.67
CA ASN A 412 -11.07 11.92 1.22
C ASN A 412 -10.75 11.75 -0.26
N LEU A 413 -9.79 10.89 -0.59
CA LEU A 413 -9.38 10.56 -1.96
C LEU A 413 -10.46 9.77 -2.72
N MET A 414 -11.36 9.10 -1.97
CA MET A 414 -12.43 8.25 -2.51
C MET A 414 -13.83 8.87 -2.43
N ARG A 415 -13.93 10.18 -2.19
CA ARG A 415 -15.18 10.95 -1.99
C ARG A 415 -16.22 10.78 -3.10
N ASN A 416 -15.79 10.36 -4.29
CA ASN A 416 -16.69 10.16 -5.44
C ASN A 416 -17.24 8.71 -5.53
N ILE A 417 -16.76 7.80 -4.70
CA ILE A 417 -17.20 6.41 -4.70
C ILE A 417 -18.47 6.29 -3.85
N PRO A 418 -19.58 5.75 -4.39
CA PRO A 418 -20.83 5.59 -3.65
C PRO A 418 -20.63 4.91 -2.30
N ILE A 419 -21.23 5.46 -1.25
CA ILE A 419 -21.15 4.93 0.10
C ILE A 419 -22.48 5.01 0.85
N GLU A 420 -23.36 5.90 0.49
CA GLU A 420 -24.67 6.01 1.13
C GLU A 420 -25.58 4.86 0.70
N VAL A 421 -26.35 4.29 1.65
CA VAL A 421 -27.27 3.17 1.39
C VAL A 421 -28.21 3.43 0.22
N ASP A 422 -28.86 4.59 0.21
CA ASP A 422 -29.86 4.95 -0.79
C ASP A 422 -29.23 5.17 -2.16
N GLU A 423 -28.02 5.73 -2.23
CA GLU A 423 -27.24 5.90 -3.47
C GLU A 423 -26.88 4.55 -4.07
N ILE A 424 -26.34 3.62 -3.24
CA ILE A 424 -25.97 2.27 -3.69
C ILE A 424 -27.22 1.53 -4.21
N GLU A 425 -28.33 1.52 -3.46
CA GLU A 425 -29.57 0.90 -3.88
C GLU A 425 -30.09 1.51 -5.20
N SER A 426 -30.00 2.83 -5.36
CA SER A 426 -30.42 3.51 -6.59
C SER A 426 -29.58 3.08 -7.78
N LEU A 427 -28.25 3.06 -7.63
CA LEU A 427 -27.32 2.69 -8.71
C LEU A 427 -27.43 1.22 -9.11
N MET A 428 -27.68 0.32 -8.16
CA MET A 428 -27.86 -1.11 -8.44
C MET A 428 -29.20 -1.44 -9.12
N ASN A 429 -30.19 -0.55 -9.04
CA ASN A 429 -31.53 -0.75 -9.63
C ASN A 429 -31.81 0.19 -10.82
N SER A 430 -30.78 0.88 -11.34
CA SER A 430 -30.88 1.81 -12.48
C SER A 430 -30.77 1.14 -13.85
#